data_17ea62bb699df830a9f4cac6af992852
#
_entry.id   17ea62bb699df830a9f4cac6af992852
#
_cell.length_a   1.000
_cell.length_b   1.000
_cell.length_c   1.000
_cell.angle_alpha   90.00
_cell.angle_beta   90.00
_cell.angle_gamma   90.00
#
_symmetry.space_group_name_H-M   'P 1'
#
loop_
_entity.id
_entity.type
_entity.pdbx_description
1 polymer ?
#
loop_
_entity_poly.entity_id
_entity_poly.type
_entity_poly.pdbx_seq_one_letter_code
_entity_poly.pdbx_strand_id
1 'polypeptide(L)'
;MSDFPAIDRTPYWASLNDDLITIVDAIPDDKLNWTPKPELWNFRGILLHIASARDGWLAGEVADGDTAKSVYETTRSKSEIQREYRRTWQRLERFLRDPAKLDASYKLGRDDDSEPGASANGHWIAFHLLEHDIHHRADLLHYLALLGEPMPNVSPL
;
A
#
# COMPACT_ATOMS: atom_id res chain seq x y z
N MET A 1 -3.84 -25.33 -19.99
CA MET A 1 -3.51 -24.57 -18.75
C MET A 1 -1.99 -24.53 -18.69
N SER A 2 -1.40 -23.35 -18.76
CA SER A 2 0.07 -23.21 -18.71
C SER A 2 0.52 -23.39 -17.26
N ASP A 3 1.31 -24.42 -17.01
CA ASP A 3 2.00 -24.68 -15.73
C ASP A 3 3.12 -23.65 -15.52
N PHE A 4 2.78 -22.38 -15.37
CA PHE A 4 3.74 -21.44 -14.81
C PHE A 4 3.82 -21.70 -13.30
N PRO A 5 5.02 -21.91 -12.75
CA PRO A 5 5.19 -22.05 -11.31
C PRO A 5 4.66 -20.81 -10.61
N ALA A 6 3.96 -21.00 -9.51
CA ALA A 6 3.51 -19.88 -8.67
C ALA A 6 4.74 -19.06 -8.25
N ILE A 7 4.81 -17.82 -8.69
CA ILE A 7 5.89 -16.91 -8.30
C ILE A 7 5.60 -16.47 -6.86
N ASP A 8 6.50 -16.78 -5.94
CA ASP A 8 6.46 -16.20 -4.59
C ASP A 8 6.77 -14.70 -4.68
N ARG A 9 5.73 -13.89 -4.57
CA ARG A 9 5.82 -12.41 -4.64
C ARG A 9 6.19 -11.79 -3.31
N THR A 10 6.17 -12.56 -2.23
CA THR A 10 6.39 -12.06 -0.87
C THR A 10 7.75 -11.38 -0.69
N PRO A 11 8.89 -11.93 -1.15
CA PRO A 11 10.17 -11.27 -1.02
C PRO A 11 10.25 -9.92 -1.75
N TYR A 12 9.69 -9.86 -2.96
CA TYR A 12 9.65 -8.63 -3.73
C TYR A 12 8.81 -7.55 -3.03
N TRP A 13 7.67 -7.92 -2.50
CA TRP A 13 6.79 -6.98 -1.80
C TRP A 13 7.37 -6.55 -0.45
N ALA A 14 8.08 -7.42 0.25
CA ALA A 14 8.84 -7.04 1.45
C ALA A 14 9.87 -5.95 1.12
N SER A 15 10.63 -6.12 0.03
CA SER A 15 11.56 -5.11 -0.47
C SER A 15 10.86 -3.78 -0.82
N LEU A 16 9.70 -3.85 -1.49
CA LEU A 16 8.90 -2.67 -1.78
C LEU A 16 8.44 -1.93 -0.51
N ASN A 17 8.06 -2.67 0.54
CA ASN A 17 7.71 -2.06 1.82
C ASN A 17 8.90 -1.37 2.50
N ASP A 18 10.09 -1.97 2.43
CA ASP A 18 11.33 -1.35 2.92
C ASP A 18 11.69 -0.09 2.12
N ASP A 19 11.48 -0.11 0.80
CA ASP A 19 11.61 1.07 -0.04
C ASP A 19 10.69 2.21 0.40
N LEU A 20 9.42 1.91 0.69
CA LEU A 20 8.46 2.91 1.18
C LEU A 20 8.91 3.53 2.52
N ILE A 21 9.47 2.71 3.43
CA ILE A 21 10.04 3.20 4.69
C ILE A 21 11.23 4.13 4.42
N THR A 22 12.11 3.75 3.48
CA THR A 22 13.27 4.56 3.06
C THR A 22 12.84 5.88 2.42
N ILE A 23 11.78 5.86 1.62
CA ILE A 23 11.21 7.07 1.01
C ILE A 23 10.67 8.02 2.10
N VAL A 24 9.99 7.50 3.13
CA VAL A 24 9.54 8.34 4.27
C VAL A 24 10.72 9.09 4.89
N ASP A 25 11.85 8.42 5.08
CA ASP A 25 13.07 9.06 5.65
C ASP A 25 13.63 10.15 4.73
N ALA A 26 13.56 9.96 3.42
CA ALA A 26 14.07 10.91 2.44
C ALA A 26 13.23 12.20 2.31
N ILE A 27 11.98 12.21 2.72
CA ILE A 27 11.13 13.39 2.69
C ILE A 27 11.56 14.35 3.80
N PRO A 28 11.89 15.63 3.54
CA PRO A 28 12.15 16.60 4.61
C PRO A 28 10.94 16.79 5.54
N ASP A 29 11.17 16.96 6.84
CA ASP A 29 10.08 17.02 7.84
C ASP A 29 9.09 18.16 7.57
N ASP A 30 9.60 19.32 7.10
CA ASP A 30 8.78 20.48 6.73
C ASP A 30 8.05 20.30 5.39
N LYS A 31 8.35 19.26 4.62
CA LYS A 31 7.76 18.96 3.32
C LYS A 31 6.70 17.85 3.36
N LEU A 32 6.43 17.24 4.48
CA LEU A 32 5.45 16.15 4.58
C LEU A 32 4.05 16.55 4.07
N ASN A 33 3.68 17.81 4.18
CA ASN A 33 2.42 18.34 3.65
C ASN A 33 2.58 19.07 2.29
N TRP A 34 3.75 18.96 1.65
CA TRP A 34 3.99 19.56 0.35
C TRP A 34 3.32 18.75 -0.78
N THR A 35 2.84 19.45 -1.80
CA THR A 35 2.30 18.89 -3.04
C THR A 35 2.79 19.72 -4.23
N PRO A 36 3.04 19.13 -5.40
CA PRO A 36 3.43 19.88 -6.59
C PRO A 36 2.32 20.76 -7.14
N LYS A 37 1.05 20.44 -6.87
CA LYS A 37 -0.12 21.22 -7.25
C LYS A 37 -1.23 21.08 -6.20
N PRO A 38 -2.05 22.13 -5.98
CA PRO A 38 -3.11 22.10 -4.98
C PRO A 38 -4.15 20.98 -5.17
N GLU A 39 -4.37 20.53 -6.40
CA GLU A 39 -5.35 19.48 -6.75
C GLU A 39 -4.83 18.07 -6.48
N LEU A 40 -3.52 17.92 -6.24
CA LEU A 40 -2.88 16.63 -5.98
C LEU A 40 -2.73 16.39 -4.47
N TRP A 41 -2.66 15.14 -4.11
CA TRP A 41 -2.36 14.77 -2.72
C TRP A 41 -0.95 15.22 -2.34
N ASN A 42 -0.78 15.60 -1.08
CA ASN A 42 0.55 15.84 -0.54
C ASN A 42 1.24 14.50 -0.18
N PHE A 43 2.54 14.55 0.12
CA PHE A 43 3.29 13.36 0.51
C PHE A 43 2.58 12.54 1.57
N ARG A 44 2.15 13.17 2.65
CA ARG A 44 1.46 12.52 3.75
C ARG A 44 0.18 11.83 3.31
N GLY A 45 -0.60 12.48 2.46
CA GLY A 45 -1.83 11.91 1.91
C GLY A 45 -1.56 10.61 1.16
N ILE A 46 -0.57 10.60 0.27
CA ILE A 46 -0.17 9.40 -0.49
C ILE A 46 0.34 8.31 0.46
N LEU A 47 1.23 8.65 1.39
CA LEU A 47 1.80 7.69 2.34
C LEU A 47 0.74 7.00 3.20
N LEU A 48 -0.21 7.77 3.71
CA LEU A 48 -1.30 7.22 4.54
C LEU A 48 -2.32 6.46 3.70
N HIS A 49 -2.52 6.85 2.44
CA HIS A 49 -3.39 6.14 1.52
C HIS A 49 -2.88 4.72 1.25
N ILE A 50 -1.59 4.53 1.03
CA ILE A 50 -0.99 3.19 0.88
C ILE A 50 -1.30 2.30 2.10
N ALA A 51 -1.05 2.80 3.31
CA ALA A 51 -1.30 2.04 4.53
C ALA A 51 -2.80 1.74 4.74
N SER A 52 -3.66 2.73 4.49
CA SER A 52 -5.11 2.57 4.66
C SER A 52 -5.75 1.68 3.60
N ALA A 53 -5.22 1.66 2.37
CA ALA A 53 -5.69 0.74 1.33
C ALA A 53 -5.42 -0.72 1.72
N ARG A 54 -4.21 -1.04 2.22
CA ARG A 54 -3.91 -2.39 2.72
C ARG A 54 -4.87 -2.80 3.84
N ASP A 55 -5.11 -1.92 4.82
CA ASP A 55 -6.06 -2.20 5.91
C ASP A 55 -7.51 -2.31 5.42
N GLY A 56 -7.92 -1.40 4.54
CA GLY A 56 -9.29 -1.35 4.02
C GLY A 56 -9.65 -2.63 3.28
N TRP A 57 -8.79 -3.09 2.38
CA TRP A 57 -9.01 -4.32 1.64
C TRP A 57 -9.00 -5.57 2.54
N LEU A 58 -8.02 -5.68 3.45
CA LEU A 58 -7.92 -6.85 4.31
C LEU A 58 -9.03 -6.91 5.38
N ALA A 59 -9.43 -5.79 5.96
CA ALA A 59 -10.52 -5.77 6.92
C ALA A 59 -11.90 -5.75 6.26
N GLY A 60 -12.03 -5.04 5.14
CA GLY A 60 -13.28 -4.89 4.44
C GLY A 60 -13.66 -6.12 3.62
N GLU A 61 -12.85 -6.42 2.62
CA GLU A 61 -13.17 -7.44 1.64
C GLU A 61 -12.81 -8.84 2.11
N VAL A 62 -11.65 -9.01 2.75
CA VAL A 62 -11.17 -10.30 3.27
C VAL A 62 -11.72 -10.61 4.66
N ALA A 63 -12.27 -9.62 5.37
CA ALA A 63 -12.77 -9.74 6.74
C ALA A 63 -11.72 -10.30 7.72
N ASP A 64 -10.45 -9.95 7.53
CA ASP A 64 -9.33 -10.39 8.37
C ASP A 64 -9.04 -9.38 9.48
N GLY A 65 -9.96 -9.31 10.44
CA GLY A 65 -9.86 -8.43 11.61
C GLY A 65 -10.40 -7.01 11.36
N ASP A 66 -10.29 -6.16 12.36
CA ASP A 66 -10.83 -4.80 12.34
C ASP A 66 -9.92 -3.84 11.58
N THR A 67 -10.52 -2.84 10.94
CA THR A 67 -9.77 -1.67 10.48
C THR A 67 -9.23 -0.92 11.68
N ALA A 68 -7.95 -0.54 11.64
CA ALA A 68 -7.48 0.47 12.56
C ALA A 68 -8.33 1.75 12.39
N LYS A 69 -8.60 2.46 13.49
CA LYS A 69 -9.16 3.81 13.44
C LYS A 69 -8.38 4.61 12.39
N SER A 70 -9.10 5.41 11.60
CA SER A 70 -8.54 6.13 10.47
C SER A 70 -7.13 6.64 10.76
N VAL A 71 -6.14 6.04 10.11
CA VAL A 71 -4.73 6.47 10.21
C VAL A 71 -4.55 7.94 9.81
N TYR A 72 -5.44 8.47 8.97
CA TYR A 72 -5.45 9.88 8.59
C TYR A 72 -5.69 10.82 9.77
N GLU A 73 -6.48 10.38 10.76
CA GLU A 73 -6.83 11.20 11.93
C GLU A 73 -5.73 11.16 13.01
N THR A 74 -5.06 10.03 13.15
CA THR A 74 -4.15 9.78 14.27
C THR A 74 -2.68 9.96 13.94
N THR A 75 -2.28 9.74 12.68
CA THR A 75 -0.88 9.73 12.27
C THR A 75 -0.40 11.11 11.86
N ARG A 76 0.63 11.63 12.52
CA ARG A 76 1.16 12.98 12.34
C ARG A 76 2.62 13.03 11.91
N SER A 77 3.43 12.10 12.31
CA SER A 77 4.88 12.08 12.12
C SER A 77 5.35 10.99 11.17
N LYS A 78 6.56 11.13 10.62
CA LYS A 78 7.21 10.10 9.80
C LYS A 78 7.35 8.78 10.54
N SER A 79 7.73 8.82 11.82
CA SER A 79 7.87 7.60 12.63
C SER A 79 6.55 6.87 12.83
N GLU A 80 5.44 7.59 12.94
CA GLU A 80 4.10 7.00 12.98
C GLU A 80 3.72 6.36 11.63
N ILE A 81 4.01 7.03 10.50
CA ILE A 81 3.80 6.48 9.15
C ILE A 81 4.60 5.19 8.96
N GLN A 82 5.88 5.18 9.33
CA GLN A 82 6.72 3.98 9.23
C GLN A 82 6.21 2.83 10.11
N ARG A 83 5.68 3.14 11.28
CA ARG A 83 5.04 2.14 12.15
C ARG A 83 3.80 1.55 11.49
N GLU A 84 2.97 2.37 10.83
CA GLU A 84 1.83 1.90 10.06
C GLU A 84 2.24 1.01 8.89
N TYR A 85 3.32 1.33 8.17
CA TYR A 85 3.83 0.45 7.12
C TYR A 85 4.27 -0.92 7.64
N ARG A 86 4.99 -0.96 8.77
CA ARG A 86 5.37 -2.23 9.40
C ARG A 86 4.15 -3.04 9.84
N ARG A 87 3.17 -2.39 10.46
CA ARG A 87 1.93 -3.03 10.92
C ARG A 87 1.11 -3.59 9.76
N THR A 88 0.86 -2.78 8.75
CA THR A 88 0.04 -3.19 7.58
C THR A 88 0.78 -4.22 6.73
N TRP A 89 2.10 -4.15 6.64
CA TRP A 89 2.90 -5.18 6.00
C TRP A 89 2.76 -6.53 6.70
N GLN A 90 2.91 -6.60 8.02
CA GLN A 90 2.75 -7.85 8.77
C GLN A 90 1.38 -8.50 8.55
N ARG A 91 0.34 -7.68 8.41
CA ARG A 91 -1.01 -8.14 8.10
C ARG A 91 -1.10 -8.69 6.68
N LEU A 92 -0.59 -7.94 5.72
CA LEU A 92 -0.57 -8.32 4.31
C LEU A 92 0.27 -9.59 4.10
N GLU A 93 1.44 -9.69 4.73
CA GLU A 93 2.29 -10.87 4.64
C GLU A 93 1.59 -12.15 5.13
N ARG A 94 0.83 -12.07 6.23
CA ARG A 94 0.01 -13.22 6.70
C ARG A 94 -1.04 -13.62 5.67
N PHE A 95 -1.68 -12.66 5.02
CA PHE A 95 -2.64 -12.93 3.94
C PHE A 95 -1.97 -13.61 2.74
N LEU A 96 -0.82 -13.09 2.31
CA LEU A 96 -0.06 -13.63 1.17
C LEU A 96 0.48 -15.06 1.40
N ARG A 97 0.71 -15.44 2.65
CA ARG A 97 1.20 -16.76 3.02
C ARG A 97 0.09 -17.78 3.29
N ASP A 98 -1.17 -17.41 3.16
CA ASP A 98 -2.32 -18.28 3.39
C ASP A 98 -2.96 -18.69 2.06
N PRO A 99 -2.66 -19.89 1.51
CA PRO A 99 -3.22 -20.34 0.25
C PRO A 99 -4.74 -20.41 0.26
N ALA A 100 -5.34 -20.76 1.40
CA ALA A 100 -6.79 -20.84 1.51
C ALA A 100 -7.45 -19.44 1.33
N LYS A 101 -6.82 -18.40 1.86
CA LYS A 101 -7.27 -17.02 1.66
C LYS A 101 -7.02 -16.54 0.23
N LEU A 102 -5.92 -16.93 -0.38
CA LEU A 102 -5.63 -16.54 -1.76
C LEU A 102 -6.58 -17.18 -2.76
N ASP A 103 -6.99 -18.42 -2.53
CA ASP A 103 -7.91 -19.16 -3.39
C ASP A 103 -9.40 -18.84 -3.12
N ALA A 104 -9.71 -18.25 -1.96
CA ALA A 104 -11.07 -17.88 -1.60
C ALA A 104 -11.62 -16.78 -2.52
N SER A 105 -12.95 -16.80 -2.70
CA SER A 105 -13.67 -15.74 -3.41
C SER A 105 -14.29 -14.77 -2.41
N TYR A 106 -14.09 -13.48 -2.65
CA TYR A 106 -14.59 -12.39 -1.83
C TYR A 106 -15.57 -11.54 -2.64
N LYS A 107 -16.66 -11.13 -2.01
CA LYS A 107 -17.60 -10.18 -2.61
C LYS A 107 -17.00 -8.77 -2.51
N LEU A 108 -16.94 -8.08 -3.64
CA LEU A 108 -16.55 -6.67 -3.70
C LEU A 108 -17.80 -5.83 -3.55
N GLY A 109 -17.80 -4.81 -2.74
CA GLY A 109 -19.00 -4.03 -2.62
C GLY A 109 -19.11 -3.07 -1.44
N ARG A 110 -18.00 -2.57 -0.97
CA ARG A 110 -18.02 -1.51 0.05
C ARG A 110 -18.07 -0.09 -0.50
N ASP A 111 -17.59 0.12 -1.71
CA ASP A 111 -17.56 1.44 -2.33
C ASP A 111 -18.45 1.47 -3.57
N ASP A 112 -19.12 2.58 -3.81
CA ASP A 112 -20.13 2.82 -4.84
C ASP A 112 -19.68 2.58 -6.30
N ASP A 113 -18.40 2.28 -6.52
CA ASP A 113 -17.80 2.10 -7.83
C ASP A 113 -17.74 0.63 -8.29
N SER A 114 -18.08 -0.33 -7.45
CA SER A 114 -18.12 -1.75 -7.84
C SER A 114 -19.52 -2.12 -8.31
N GLU A 115 -19.61 -2.82 -9.46
CA GLU A 115 -20.87 -3.41 -9.92
C GLU A 115 -21.45 -4.30 -8.80
N PRO A 116 -22.73 -4.12 -8.45
CA PRO A 116 -23.36 -4.92 -7.41
C PRO A 116 -23.21 -6.44 -7.70
N GLY A 117 -22.52 -7.15 -6.83
CA GLY A 117 -22.27 -8.58 -6.97
C GLY A 117 -20.95 -8.96 -7.63
N ALA A 118 -20.07 -7.99 -7.91
CA ALA A 118 -18.70 -8.31 -8.33
C ALA A 118 -17.99 -9.14 -7.25
N SER A 119 -17.15 -10.06 -7.67
CA SER A 119 -16.31 -10.86 -6.79
C SER A 119 -14.90 -10.99 -7.33
N ALA A 120 -13.94 -11.12 -6.44
CA ALA A 120 -12.54 -11.38 -6.78
C ALA A 120 -11.99 -12.49 -5.87
N ASN A 121 -11.00 -13.22 -6.36
CA ASN A 121 -10.26 -14.12 -5.47
C ASN A 121 -9.12 -13.37 -4.75
N GLY A 122 -8.53 -14.00 -3.75
CA GLY A 122 -7.45 -13.40 -2.98
C GLY A 122 -6.21 -13.10 -3.81
N HIS A 123 -5.93 -13.86 -4.88
CA HIS A 123 -4.83 -13.56 -5.80
C HIS A 123 -5.03 -12.23 -6.53
N TRP A 124 -6.26 -11.94 -6.96
CA TRP A 124 -6.59 -10.66 -7.56
C TRP A 124 -6.44 -9.50 -6.57
N ILE A 125 -6.93 -9.69 -5.32
CA ILE A 125 -6.75 -8.68 -4.25
C ILE A 125 -5.26 -8.42 -3.98
N ALA A 126 -4.46 -9.49 -3.88
CA ALA A 126 -3.02 -9.35 -3.72
C ALA A 126 -2.38 -8.59 -4.89
N PHE A 127 -2.75 -8.92 -6.13
CA PHE A 127 -2.25 -8.21 -7.31
C PHE A 127 -2.63 -6.73 -7.30
N HIS A 128 -3.89 -6.42 -7.01
CA HIS A 128 -4.40 -5.06 -6.95
C HIS A 128 -3.64 -4.22 -5.90
N LEU A 129 -3.44 -4.75 -4.71
CA LEU A 129 -2.67 -4.07 -3.66
C LEU A 129 -1.19 -3.87 -4.04
N LEU A 130 -0.58 -4.84 -4.74
CA LEU A 130 0.80 -4.70 -5.22
C LEU A 130 0.92 -3.60 -6.29
N GLU A 131 0.03 -3.60 -7.26
CA GLU A 131 -0.05 -2.55 -8.29
C GLU A 131 -0.23 -1.17 -7.66
N HIS A 132 -1.14 -1.06 -6.70
CA HIS A 132 -1.41 0.16 -5.95
C HIS A 132 -0.17 0.69 -5.22
N ASP A 133 0.56 -0.18 -4.52
CA ASP A 133 1.78 0.19 -3.80
C ASP A 133 2.88 0.64 -4.75
N ILE A 134 3.06 -0.05 -5.90
CA ILE A 134 4.03 0.32 -6.94
C ILE A 134 3.69 1.68 -7.55
N HIS A 135 2.42 1.91 -7.87
CA HIS A 135 1.93 3.15 -8.43
C HIS A 135 2.26 4.34 -7.52
N HIS A 136 1.87 4.26 -6.27
CA HIS A 136 2.09 5.36 -5.32
C HIS A 136 3.56 5.51 -4.88
N ARG A 137 4.34 4.43 -4.87
CA ARG A 137 5.80 4.55 -4.72
C ARG A 137 6.40 5.42 -5.82
N ALA A 138 5.98 5.24 -7.07
CA ALA A 138 6.45 6.05 -8.18
C ALA A 138 6.04 7.53 -8.02
N ASP A 139 4.83 7.81 -7.56
CA ASP A 139 4.37 9.18 -7.26
C ASP A 139 5.29 9.86 -6.23
N LEU A 140 5.60 9.16 -5.14
CA LEU A 140 6.47 9.69 -4.09
C LEU A 140 7.89 10.01 -4.58
N LEU A 141 8.46 9.13 -5.41
CA LEU A 141 9.78 9.34 -6.03
C LEU A 141 9.75 10.54 -6.99
N HIS A 142 8.71 10.66 -7.81
CA HIS A 142 8.53 11.82 -8.68
C HIS A 142 8.41 13.13 -7.89
N TYR A 143 7.71 13.11 -6.76
CA TYR A 143 7.57 14.28 -5.89
C TYR A 143 8.92 14.70 -5.28
N LEU A 144 9.74 13.75 -4.83
CA LEU A 144 11.09 14.02 -4.35
C LEU A 144 11.96 14.65 -5.46
N ALA A 145 11.89 14.11 -6.68
CA ALA A 145 12.60 14.65 -7.83
C ALA A 145 12.14 16.09 -8.16
N LEU A 146 10.85 16.38 -8.10
CA LEU A 146 10.29 17.72 -8.33
C LEU A 146 10.70 18.72 -7.25
N LEU A 147 10.91 18.25 -6.01
CA LEU A 147 11.47 19.09 -4.93
C LEU A 147 12.97 19.35 -5.08
N GLY A 148 13.67 18.59 -5.93
CA GLY A 148 15.13 18.62 -6.03
C GLY A 148 15.83 17.89 -4.88
N GLU A 149 15.13 17.02 -4.15
CA GLU A 149 15.70 16.22 -3.09
C GLU A 149 16.54 15.07 -3.63
N PRO A 150 17.57 14.63 -2.90
CA PRO A 150 18.33 13.45 -3.28
C PRO A 150 17.42 12.22 -3.38
N MET A 151 17.59 11.46 -4.47
CA MET A 151 16.82 10.23 -4.64
C MET A 151 17.26 9.17 -3.64
N PRO A 152 16.35 8.58 -2.88
CA PRO A 152 16.67 7.48 -1.96
C PRO A 152 17.16 6.25 -2.73
N ASN A 153 18.03 5.46 -2.10
CA ASN A 153 18.45 4.19 -2.65
C ASN A 153 17.32 3.16 -2.43
N VAL A 154 16.55 2.93 -3.47
CA VAL A 154 15.43 1.97 -3.47
C VAL A 154 15.69 0.87 -4.49
N SER A 155 15.04 -0.27 -4.29
CA SER A 155 15.18 -1.41 -5.18
C SER A 155 14.81 -1.04 -6.63
N PRO A 156 15.59 -1.46 -7.64
CA PRO A 156 15.17 -1.30 -9.02
C PRO A 156 13.88 -2.09 -9.27
N LEU A 157 12.98 -1.52 -10.06
CA LEU A 157 11.78 -2.20 -10.54
C LEU A 157 12.09 -3.07 -11.74
#